data_b2a628b176f621c763542b131c2c1fa2
#
_entry.id   b2a628b176f621c763542b131c2c1fa2
#
_cell.length_a   1.000
_cell.length_b   1.000
_cell.length_c   1.000
_cell.angle_alpha   90.00
_cell.angle_beta   90.00
_cell.angle_gamma   90.00
#
_symmetry.space_group_name_H-M   'P 1'
#
loop_
_entity.id
_entity.type
_entity.pdbx_description
1 polymer ?
#
loop_
_entity_poly.entity_id
_entity_poly.type
_entity_poly.pdbx_seq_one_letter_code
_entity_poly.pdbx_strand_id
1 'polypeptide(L)'
;MTKVHPKFQNTCEKSLCDSKEAVVLTVWKKSLLFNCDGFTVYNSNGELVFRVDNYMNCPKDNIVLMDASGLPLLSIRRKKLSLGDCWMVYDGETQRDPIFTAKKNVSIMTNKRSLVSVSSKKTVLYEIEGSYSQRSCKILDERRNKKKTAEIKKKEAMVGGVAFGKDVFKLIVEPEMEPRVAMALTIILDQIYRY
;
A
#
# COMPACT_ATOMS: atom_id res chain seq x y z
N MET A 1 26.27 -4.27 35.37
CA MET A 1 25.26 -3.34 34.81
C MET A 1 24.45 -4.07 33.75
N THR A 2 23.24 -4.48 34.08
CA THR A 2 22.36 -5.28 33.21
C THR A 2 21.57 -4.31 32.34
N LYS A 3 21.77 -4.33 31.01
CA LYS A 3 20.95 -3.55 30.05
C LYS A 3 19.57 -4.20 29.96
N VAL A 4 18.56 -3.55 30.48
CA VAL A 4 17.17 -3.90 30.27
C VAL A 4 16.76 -3.37 28.92
N HIS A 5 16.56 -4.27 27.94
CA HIS A 5 15.89 -3.92 26.70
C HIS A 5 14.36 -3.93 26.93
N PRO A 6 13.63 -2.84 26.71
CA PRO A 6 12.18 -2.90 26.75
C PRO A 6 11.70 -3.76 25.57
N LYS A 7 11.02 -4.86 25.90
CA LYS A 7 10.21 -5.61 24.93
C LYS A 7 9.01 -4.72 24.57
N PHE A 8 9.11 -3.96 23.50
CA PHE A 8 7.93 -3.39 22.87
C PHE A 8 7.15 -4.52 22.21
N GLN A 9 6.04 -4.88 22.84
CA GLN A 9 5.07 -5.80 22.24
C GLN A 9 4.38 -5.06 21.10
N ASN A 10 4.46 -5.63 19.89
CA ASN A 10 3.72 -5.22 18.69
C ASN A 10 2.21 -5.43 18.89
N THR A 11 1.59 -4.60 19.69
CA THR A 11 0.15 -4.70 20.00
C THR A 11 -0.74 -4.13 18.89
N CYS A 12 -0.22 -3.21 18.09
CA CYS A 12 -1.03 -2.53 17.07
C CYS A 12 -1.25 -3.37 15.80
N GLU A 13 -0.26 -4.17 15.36
CA GLU A 13 -0.44 -5.04 14.18
C GLU A 13 -1.34 -6.26 14.46
N LYS A 14 -1.25 -6.85 15.66
CA LYS A 14 -2.12 -7.97 16.01
C LYS A 14 -3.61 -7.59 16.03
N SER A 15 -3.95 -6.36 16.42
CA SER A 15 -5.34 -5.91 16.46
C SER A 15 -5.96 -5.69 15.07
N LEU A 16 -5.14 -5.40 14.04
CA LEU A 16 -5.61 -5.19 12.67
C LEU A 16 -5.84 -6.50 11.90
N CYS A 17 -5.14 -7.57 12.26
CA CYS A 17 -5.25 -8.87 11.56
C CYS A 17 -6.38 -9.78 12.11
N ASP A 18 -6.84 -9.57 13.35
CA ASP A 18 -7.84 -10.43 13.99
C ASP A 18 -9.30 -9.93 13.84
N SER A 19 -9.53 -8.78 13.20
CA SER A 19 -10.88 -8.26 13.00
C SER A 19 -11.61 -9.05 11.91
N LYS A 20 -12.80 -9.58 12.24
CA LYS A 20 -13.74 -10.16 11.27
C LYS A 20 -14.40 -9.09 10.38
N GLU A 21 -14.11 -7.83 10.61
CA GLU A 21 -14.66 -6.67 9.91
C GLU A 21 -13.61 -5.99 9.05
N ALA A 22 -14.07 -5.30 8.01
CA ALA A 22 -13.21 -4.55 7.11
C ALA A 22 -12.51 -3.41 7.86
N VAL A 23 -11.20 -3.29 7.66
CA VAL A 23 -10.39 -2.20 8.22
C VAL A 23 -10.47 -0.98 7.32
N VAL A 24 -10.84 0.18 7.88
CA VAL A 24 -10.88 1.46 7.17
C VAL A 24 -9.68 2.31 7.55
N LEU A 25 -8.83 2.59 6.58
CA LEU A 25 -7.63 3.40 6.74
C LEU A 25 -7.81 4.75 6.03
N THR A 26 -7.35 5.83 6.68
CA THR A 26 -7.19 7.13 6.04
C THR A 26 -5.73 7.27 5.59
N VAL A 27 -5.52 7.36 4.30
CA VAL A 27 -4.20 7.54 3.69
C VAL A 27 -4.01 9.01 3.35
N TRP A 28 -2.92 9.60 3.84
CA TRP A 28 -2.47 10.94 3.48
C TRP A 28 -1.13 10.85 2.74
N LYS A 29 -1.10 11.39 1.53
CA LYS A 29 0.11 11.45 0.69
C LYS A 29 1.02 12.56 1.16
N LYS A 30 1.58 12.39 2.36
CA LYS A 30 2.53 13.29 3.00
C LYS A 30 3.39 12.50 3.98
N SER A 31 4.72 12.74 3.94
CA SER A 31 5.63 12.21 4.96
C SER A 31 5.50 12.99 6.28
N LEU A 32 5.83 12.34 7.39
CA LEU A 32 6.02 13.01 8.69
C LEU A 32 7.30 13.84 8.73
N LEU A 33 8.26 13.52 7.87
CA LEU A 33 9.55 14.20 7.85
C LEU A 33 9.52 15.40 6.90
N PHE A 34 10.22 16.46 7.28
CA PHE A 34 10.33 17.67 6.49
C PHE A 34 11.09 17.38 5.19
N ASN A 35 10.63 17.94 4.07
CA ASN A 35 11.21 17.75 2.74
C ASN A 35 11.29 16.30 2.26
N CYS A 36 10.43 15.40 2.75
CA CYS A 36 10.32 14.03 2.30
C CYS A 36 8.99 13.80 1.61
N ASP A 37 9.04 13.08 0.51
CA ASP A 37 7.85 12.48 -0.09
C ASP A 37 7.47 11.22 0.69
N GLY A 38 6.19 10.92 0.82
CA GLY A 38 5.79 9.70 1.51
C GLY A 38 4.30 9.60 1.77
N PHE A 39 3.98 8.77 2.74
CA PHE A 39 2.61 8.53 3.17
C PHE A 39 2.53 8.45 4.69
N THR A 40 1.44 8.95 5.23
CA THR A 40 0.99 8.65 6.59
C THR A 40 -0.38 8.01 6.53
N VAL A 41 -0.57 6.95 7.32
CA VAL A 41 -1.79 6.14 7.30
C VAL A 41 -2.34 6.04 8.71
N TYR A 42 -3.60 6.41 8.86
CA TYR A 42 -4.30 6.43 10.13
C TYR A 42 -5.47 5.45 10.13
N ASN A 43 -5.74 4.83 11.27
CA ASN A 43 -6.94 4.02 11.47
C ASN A 43 -8.19 4.89 11.70
N SER A 44 -9.34 4.26 11.97
CA SER A 44 -10.61 4.94 12.28
C SER A 44 -10.55 5.78 13.56
N ASN A 45 -9.65 5.47 14.49
CA ASN A 45 -9.46 6.21 15.76
C ASN A 45 -8.53 7.42 15.59
N GLY A 46 -7.94 7.62 14.40
CA GLY A 46 -6.96 8.67 14.16
C GLY A 46 -5.54 8.33 14.63
N GLU A 47 -5.27 7.08 14.96
CA GLU A 47 -3.95 6.60 15.36
C GLU A 47 -3.12 6.29 14.12
N LEU A 48 -1.83 6.67 14.13
CA LEU A 48 -0.89 6.34 13.07
C LEU A 48 -0.66 4.83 13.04
N VAL A 49 -0.83 4.21 11.88
CA VAL A 49 -0.64 2.76 11.67
C VAL A 49 0.57 2.48 10.82
N PHE A 50 0.68 3.18 9.69
CA PHE A 50 1.80 3.03 8.75
C PHE A 50 2.37 4.38 8.36
N ARG A 51 3.66 4.35 8.00
CA ARG A 51 4.36 5.51 7.43
C ARG A 51 5.33 5.09 6.33
N VAL A 52 5.55 6.00 5.40
CA VAL A 52 6.58 5.93 4.36
C VAL A 52 7.29 7.26 4.33
N ASP A 53 8.60 7.25 4.52
CA ASP A 53 9.43 8.44 4.50
C ASP A 53 10.52 8.27 3.43
N ASN A 54 10.29 8.84 2.25
CA ASN A 54 11.26 8.83 1.17
C ASN A 54 12.11 10.09 1.24
N TYR A 55 13.36 9.97 1.62
CA TYR A 55 14.31 11.08 1.58
C TYR A 55 14.54 11.52 0.12
N MET A 56 14.65 12.82 -0.12
CA MET A 56 14.87 13.38 -1.47
C MET A 56 16.08 12.79 -2.19
N ASN A 57 17.08 12.29 -1.45
CA ASN A 57 18.31 11.70 -1.96
C ASN A 57 18.27 10.16 -2.03
N CYS A 58 17.18 9.51 -1.62
CA CYS A 58 17.05 8.06 -1.77
C CYS A 58 16.59 7.70 -3.18
N PRO A 59 17.13 6.61 -3.75
CA PRO A 59 16.65 6.12 -5.04
C PRO A 59 15.14 5.89 -4.95
N LYS A 60 14.37 6.55 -5.82
CA LYS A 60 12.90 6.37 -5.94
C LYS A 60 12.51 4.90 -6.24
N ASP A 61 13.51 4.07 -6.52
CA ASP A 61 13.37 2.66 -6.83
C ASP A 61 13.32 1.74 -5.59
N ASN A 62 13.50 2.28 -4.38
CA ASN A 62 13.43 1.53 -3.13
C ASN A 62 12.62 2.32 -2.09
N ILE A 63 11.44 1.81 -1.75
CA ILE A 63 10.50 2.42 -0.81
C ILE A 63 10.29 1.46 0.35
N VAL A 64 10.35 1.96 1.59
CA VAL A 64 10.10 1.15 2.79
C VAL A 64 8.80 1.57 3.43
N LEU A 65 7.88 0.62 3.57
CA LEU A 65 6.67 0.76 4.38
C LEU A 65 7.01 0.35 5.81
N MET A 66 6.77 1.24 6.74
CA MET A 66 7.07 1.09 8.17
C MET A 66 5.79 1.13 9.01
N ASP A 67 5.84 0.56 10.19
CA ASP A 67 4.82 0.77 11.22
C ASP A 67 4.92 2.18 11.84
N ALA A 68 4.06 2.48 12.81
CA ALA A 68 4.05 3.76 13.52
C ALA A 68 5.37 4.05 14.26
N SER A 69 6.08 3.04 14.74
CA SER A 69 7.35 3.14 15.45
C SER A 69 8.55 3.36 14.51
N GLY A 70 8.36 3.13 13.20
CA GLY A 70 9.41 3.18 12.19
C GLY A 70 10.07 1.83 11.92
N LEU A 71 9.49 0.73 12.41
CA LEU A 71 9.97 -0.62 12.10
C LEU A 71 9.61 -0.98 10.65
N PRO A 72 10.57 -1.39 9.81
CA PRO A 72 10.32 -1.82 8.44
C PRO A 72 9.41 -3.05 8.36
N LEU A 73 8.29 -2.93 7.65
CA LEU A 73 7.34 -4.01 7.40
C LEU A 73 7.52 -4.63 6.03
N LEU A 74 7.60 -3.80 5.00
CA LEU A 74 7.78 -4.22 3.61
C LEU A 74 8.73 -3.29 2.87
N SER A 75 9.59 -3.86 2.02
CA SER A 75 10.38 -3.11 1.05
C SER A 75 9.82 -3.28 -0.35
N ILE A 76 9.63 -2.17 -1.06
CA ILE A 76 9.04 -2.09 -2.39
C ILE A 76 10.11 -1.59 -3.35
N ARG A 77 10.49 -2.40 -4.34
CA ARG A 77 11.61 -2.09 -5.24
C ARG A 77 11.20 -2.19 -6.69
N ARG A 78 11.63 -1.22 -7.49
CA ARG A 78 11.44 -1.26 -8.94
C ARG A 78 12.41 -2.22 -9.59
N LYS A 79 11.94 -3.07 -10.49
CA LYS A 79 12.79 -3.96 -11.28
C LYS A 79 13.46 -3.18 -12.41
N LYS A 80 14.78 -2.99 -12.34
CA LYS A 80 15.55 -2.12 -13.26
C LYS A 80 15.56 -2.58 -14.72
N LEU A 81 15.58 -3.87 -14.98
CA LEU A 81 15.64 -4.46 -16.33
C LEU A 81 14.30 -5.12 -16.70
N SER A 82 13.21 -4.36 -16.74
CA SER A 82 11.90 -4.84 -17.12
C SER A 82 11.33 -4.05 -18.28
N LEU A 83 10.72 -4.74 -19.25
CA LEU A 83 9.90 -4.14 -20.30
C LEU A 83 8.57 -3.63 -19.70
N GLY A 84 8.62 -2.51 -18.97
CA GLY A 84 7.48 -1.88 -18.31
C GLY A 84 7.65 -1.71 -16.81
N ASP A 85 6.68 -1.03 -16.18
CA ASP A 85 6.70 -0.80 -14.74
C ASP A 85 6.41 -2.11 -14.00
N CYS A 86 7.45 -2.63 -13.35
CA CYS A 86 7.42 -3.87 -12.57
C CYS A 86 8.03 -3.60 -11.21
N TRP A 87 7.30 -3.93 -10.15
CA TRP A 87 7.65 -3.70 -8.76
C TRP A 87 7.67 -5.00 -7.98
N MET A 88 8.68 -5.18 -7.14
CA MET A 88 8.87 -6.36 -6.30
C MET A 88 8.70 -5.95 -4.84
N VAL A 89 7.97 -6.74 -4.06
CA VAL A 89 7.72 -6.50 -2.64
C VAL A 89 8.37 -7.60 -1.82
N TYR A 90 9.10 -7.20 -0.80
CA TYR A 90 9.87 -8.07 0.09
C TYR A 90 9.40 -7.89 1.54
N ASP A 91 9.57 -8.90 2.37
CA ASP A 91 9.30 -8.83 3.80
C ASP A 91 10.42 -8.08 4.54
N GLY A 92 10.05 -7.08 5.33
CA GLY A 92 11.00 -6.21 6.00
C GLY A 92 12.00 -5.57 5.04
N GLU A 93 13.26 -5.57 5.42
CA GLU A 93 14.38 -5.07 4.60
C GLU A 93 15.16 -6.18 3.87
N THR A 94 14.61 -7.39 3.81
CA THR A 94 15.29 -8.51 3.16
C THR A 94 15.51 -8.26 1.66
N GLN A 95 16.53 -8.90 1.10
CA GLN A 95 16.83 -8.80 -0.33
C GLN A 95 16.67 -10.14 -1.05
N ARG A 96 16.15 -11.13 -0.34
CA ARG A 96 15.96 -12.49 -0.88
C ARG A 96 14.72 -12.52 -1.78
N ASP A 97 14.01 -13.61 -1.80
CA ASP A 97 12.86 -13.80 -2.69
C ASP A 97 11.72 -12.80 -2.41
N PRO A 98 11.16 -12.13 -3.44
CA PRO A 98 10.03 -11.25 -3.24
C PRO A 98 8.78 -12.05 -2.85
N ILE A 99 7.98 -11.50 -1.93
CA ILE A 99 6.68 -12.07 -1.55
C ILE A 99 5.76 -12.10 -2.78
N PHE A 100 5.76 -11.00 -3.53
CA PHE A 100 5.03 -10.87 -4.78
C PHE A 100 5.65 -9.80 -5.69
N THR A 101 5.22 -9.85 -6.95
CA THR A 101 5.59 -8.89 -7.99
C THR A 101 4.33 -8.24 -8.54
N ALA A 102 4.33 -6.92 -8.68
CA ALA A 102 3.24 -6.16 -9.28
C ALA A 102 3.71 -5.56 -10.61
N LYS A 103 2.97 -5.79 -11.68
CA LYS A 103 3.29 -5.35 -13.04
C LYS A 103 2.16 -4.51 -13.61
N LYS A 104 2.50 -3.33 -14.18
CA LYS A 104 1.55 -2.49 -14.92
C LYS A 104 1.03 -3.25 -16.13
N ASN A 105 -0.28 -3.27 -16.30
CA ASN A 105 -0.90 -3.84 -17.48
C ASN A 105 -0.92 -2.79 -18.60
N VAL A 106 -0.28 -3.12 -19.73
CA VAL A 106 -0.33 -2.31 -20.95
C VAL A 106 -1.47 -2.87 -21.79
N SER A 107 -2.65 -2.26 -21.70
CA SER A 107 -3.81 -2.65 -22.49
C SER A 107 -3.69 -2.01 -23.88
N ILE A 108 -3.13 -2.73 -24.84
CA ILE A 108 -3.11 -2.29 -26.26
C ILE A 108 -4.34 -2.81 -27.02
N MET A 109 -4.99 -3.88 -26.56
CA MET A 109 -6.04 -4.55 -27.36
C MET A 109 -7.20 -5.17 -26.58
N THR A 110 -7.31 -4.97 -25.27
CA THR A 110 -8.43 -5.58 -24.50
C THR A 110 -9.17 -4.51 -23.71
N ASN A 111 -10.50 -4.54 -23.75
CA ASN A 111 -11.39 -3.71 -22.91
C ASN A 111 -11.24 -3.97 -21.38
N LYS A 112 -10.14 -4.58 -20.94
CA LYS A 112 -9.87 -4.84 -19.54
C LYS A 112 -9.41 -3.57 -18.86
N ARG A 113 -10.20 -3.09 -17.89
CA ARG A 113 -9.89 -1.95 -17.01
C ARG A 113 -8.84 -2.29 -15.95
N SER A 114 -8.07 -3.38 -16.13
CA SER A 114 -7.04 -3.82 -15.19
C SER A 114 -5.81 -2.92 -15.29
N LEU A 115 -5.46 -2.29 -14.19
CA LEU A 115 -4.32 -1.38 -14.06
C LEU A 115 -3.02 -2.12 -13.80
N VAL A 116 -3.07 -3.09 -12.87
CA VAL A 116 -1.89 -3.80 -12.36
C VAL A 116 -2.28 -5.25 -12.07
N SER A 117 -1.43 -6.18 -12.48
CA SER A 117 -1.49 -7.59 -12.10
C SER A 117 -0.43 -7.90 -11.05
N VAL A 118 -0.83 -8.60 -9.99
CA VAL A 118 0.02 -8.99 -8.86
C VAL A 118 0.20 -10.49 -8.87
N SER A 119 1.44 -10.97 -8.87
CA SER A 119 1.75 -12.41 -8.96
C SER A 119 2.83 -12.84 -7.96
N SER A 120 2.75 -14.09 -7.51
CA SER A 120 3.81 -14.77 -6.77
C SER A 120 4.07 -16.13 -7.40
N LYS A 121 5.35 -16.48 -7.61
CA LYS A 121 5.77 -17.78 -8.20
C LYS A 121 4.96 -18.16 -9.45
N LYS A 122 4.72 -17.20 -10.36
CA LYS A 122 3.93 -17.34 -11.61
C LYS A 122 2.40 -17.45 -11.41
N THR A 123 1.88 -17.46 -10.19
CA THR A 123 0.44 -17.47 -9.93
C THR A 123 -0.04 -16.05 -9.75
N VAL A 124 -1.10 -15.66 -10.47
CA VAL A 124 -1.76 -14.34 -10.26
C VAL A 124 -2.53 -14.41 -8.94
N LEU A 125 -2.21 -13.47 -8.05
CA LEU A 125 -2.86 -13.34 -6.74
C LEU A 125 -3.98 -12.32 -6.79
N TYR A 126 -3.66 -11.11 -7.30
CA TYR A 126 -4.61 -10.00 -7.33
C TYR A 126 -4.58 -9.30 -8.69
N GLU A 127 -5.73 -8.77 -9.08
CA GLU A 127 -5.85 -7.76 -10.13
C GLU A 127 -6.38 -6.45 -9.53
N ILE A 128 -5.86 -5.32 -10.05
CA ILE A 128 -6.30 -3.98 -9.62
C ILE A 128 -7.02 -3.34 -10.78
N GLU A 129 -8.27 -2.97 -10.58
CA GLU A 129 -9.13 -2.34 -11.57
C GLU A 129 -9.57 -0.94 -11.13
N GLY A 130 -9.91 -0.08 -12.10
CA GLY A 130 -10.47 1.24 -11.85
C GLY A 130 -9.59 2.40 -12.29
N SER A 131 -9.53 3.48 -11.49
CA SER A 131 -8.74 4.68 -11.78
C SER A 131 -8.07 5.23 -10.52
N TYR A 132 -6.74 5.18 -10.47
CA TYR A 132 -6.00 5.70 -9.33
C TYR A 132 -6.07 7.23 -9.25
N SER A 133 -6.04 7.94 -10.37
CA SER A 133 -6.16 9.40 -10.43
C SER A 133 -7.52 9.91 -9.91
N GLN A 134 -8.57 9.09 -10.02
CA GLN A 134 -9.90 9.38 -9.47
C GLN A 134 -10.11 8.85 -8.05
N ARG A 135 -9.08 8.20 -7.46
CA ARG A 135 -9.21 7.49 -6.17
C ARG A 135 -10.39 6.50 -6.15
N SER A 136 -10.53 5.73 -7.22
CA SER A 136 -11.57 4.72 -7.42
C SER A 136 -10.93 3.46 -7.98
N CYS A 137 -10.33 2.64 -7.11
CA CYS A 137 -9.70 1.38 -7.48
C CYS A 137 -10.22 0.25 -6.60
N LYS A 138 -10.33 -0.95 -7.18
CA LYS A 138 -10.67 -2.20 -6.48
C LYS A 138 -9.52 -3.17 -6.64
N ILE A 139 -9.17 -3.86 -5.57
CA ILE A 139 -8.21 -4.96 -5.56
C ILE A 139 -9.02 -6.24 -5.47
N LEU A 140 -8.88 -7.09 -6.47
CA LEU A 140 -9.65 -8.33 -6.66
C LEU A 140 -8.74 -9.54 -6.44
N ASP A 141 -9.14 -10.50 -5.62
CA ASP A 141 -8.43 -11.77 -5.42
C ASP A 141 -8.81 -12.75 -6.53
N GLU A 142 -7.88 -13.05 -7.43
CA GLU A 142 -8.07 -13.96 -8.56
C GLU A 142 -8.28 -15.41 -8.09
N ARG A 143 -7.72 -15.78 -6.94
CA ARG A 143 -7.87 -17.13 -6.35
C ARG A 143 -9.27 -17.36 -5.78
N ARG A 144 -10.01 -16.28 -5.52
CA ARG A 144 -11.35 -16.27 -4.92
C ARG A 144 -12.40 -15.71 -5.89
N ASN A 145 -12.32 -16.13 -7.15
CA ASN A 145 -13.26 -15.72 -8.20
C ASN A 145 -13.46 -14.21 -8.30
N LYS A 146 -12.34 -13.43 -8.27
CA LYS A 146 -12.35 -11.97 -8.33
C LYS A 146 -13.11 -11.30 -7.18
N LYS A 147 -13.13 -11.93 -6.00
CA LYS A 147 -13.70 -11.29 -4.82
C LYS A 147 -12.94 -10.00 -4.52
N LYS A 148 -13.68 -8.91 -4.31
CA LYS A 148 -13.07 -7.65 -3.85
C LYS A 148 -12.48 -7.85 -2.45
N THR A 149 -11.18 -7.58 -2.29
CA THR A 149 -10.43 -7.72 -1.03
C THR A 149 -9.93 -6.40 -0.47
N ALA A 150 -9.83 -5.36 -1.32
CA ALA A 150 -9.61 -4.00 -0.86
C ALA A 150 -10.16 -2.99 -1.87
N GLU A 151 -10.32 -1.74 -1.41
CA GLU A 151 -10.84 -0.66 -2.24
C GLU A 151 -10.22 0.68 -1.85
N ILE A 152 -9.75 1.44 -2.85
CA ILE A 152 -9.34 2.84 -2.69
C ILE A 152 -10.51 3.72 -3.07
N LYS A 153 -10.91 4.61 -2.15
CA LYS A 153 -12.01 5.57 -2.36
C LYS A 153 -11.58 7.00 -2.04
N LYS A 154 -12.15 7.94 -2.76
CA LYS A 154 -12.05 9.36 -2.40
C LYS A 154 -12.61 9.55 -0.98
N LYS A 155 -11.92 10.37 -0.16
CA LYS A 155 -12.46 10.76 1.14
C LYS A 155 -13.48 11.88 0.93
N GLU A 156 -14.72 11.64 1.35
CA GLU A 156 -15.78 12.65 1.34
C GLU A 156 -15.51 13.71 2.40
N ALA A 157 -15.90 14.95 2.12
CA ALA A 157 -15.81 16.04 3.09
C ALA A 157 -16.78 15.77 4.25
N MET A 158 -16.29 15.80 5.49
CA MET A 158 -17.12 15.52 6.65
C MET A 158 -17.77 16.76 7.28
N VAL A 159 -17.22 17.95 7.12
CA VAL A 159 -17.71 19.18 7.78
C VAL A 159 -17.50 20.39 6.89
N GLY A 160 -18.54 21.21 6.74
CA GLY A 160 -18.43 22.55 6.14
C GLY A 160 -18.19 22.62 4.63
N GLY A 161 -18.41 21.54 3.88
CA GLY A 161 -18.33 21.57 2.41
C GLY A 161 -16.91 21.64 1.82
N VAL A 162 -15.86 21.59 2.65
CA VAL A 162 -14.48 21.58 2.16
C VAL A 162 -14.12 20.18 1.71
N ALA A 163 -13.91 19.99 0.41
CA ALA A 163 -13.45 18.71 -0.14
C ALA A 163 -11.96 18.49 0.21
N PHE A 164 -11.63 17.31 0.73
CA PHE A 164 -10.23 16.88 0.82
C PHE A 164 -9.64 16.78 -0.60
N GLY A 165 -8.41 17.27 -0.77
CA GLY A 165 -7.67 17.12 -2.01
C GLY A 165 -7.43 15.63 -2.37
N LYS A 166 -6.89 15.38 -3.56
CA LYS A 166 -6.54 14.01 -4.01
C LYS A 166 -5.46 13.33 -3.15
N ASP A 167 -4.82 14.10 -2.26
CA ASP A 167 -3.75 13.61 -1.38
C ASP A 167 -4.27 12.88 -0.14
N VAL A 168 -5.57 13.02 0.18
CA VAL A 168 -6.22 12.33 1.30
C VAL A 168 -7.35 11.45 0.78
N PHE A 169 -7.26 10.16 1.05
CA PHE A 169 -8.24 9.18 0.57
C PHE A 169 -8.42 8.02 1.56
N LYS A 170 -9.42 7.18 1.33
CA LYS A 170 -9.69 5.98 2.13
C LYS A 170 -9.14 4.75 1.44
N LEU A 171 -8.55 3.86 2.22
CA LEU A 171 -8.22 2.49 1.85
C LEU A 171 -9.04 1.56 2.75
N ILE A 172 -9.98 0.84 2.15
CA ILE A 172 -10.83 -0.14 2.83
C ILE A 172 -10.27 -1.51 2.54
N VAL A 173 -9.97 -2.30 3.57
CA VAL A 173 -9.33 -3.61 3.45
C VAL A 173 -10.23 -4.65 4.11
N GLU A 174 -10.67 -5.63 3.32
CA GLU A 174 -11.48 -6.74 3.81
C GLU A 174 -10.63 -7.70 4.67
N PRO A 175 -11.23 -8.47 5.58
CA PRO A 175 -10.49 -9.31 6.53
C PRO A 175 -9.55 -10.33 5.90
N GLU A 176 -9.80 -10.72 4.66
CA GLU A 176 -8.99 -11.72 3.95
C GLU A 176 -7.67 -11.17 3.37
N MET A 177 -7.44 -9.88 3.47
CA MET A 177 -6.23 -9.22 2.97
C MET A 177 -5.50 -8.51 4.09
N GLU A 178 -4.20 -8.71 4.18
CA GLU A 178 -3.37 -7.98 5.14
C GLU A 178 -3.32 -6.47 4.79
N PRO A 179 -3.58 -5.56 5.77
CA PRO A 179 -3.54 -4.11 5.52
C PRO A 179 -2.21 -3.60 4.97
N ARG A 180 -1.06 -4.21 5.42
CA ARG A 180 0.27 -3.84 4.90
C ARG A 180 0.42 -4.19 3.42
N VAL A 181 -0.17 -5.28 2.94
CA VAL A 181 -0.15 -5.68 1.52
C VAL A 181 -1.01 -4.71 0.70
N ALA A 182 -2.21 -4.38 1.17
CA ALA A 182 -3.08 -3.39 0.52
C ALA A 182 -2.40 -2.01 0.41
N MET A 183 -1.67 -1.59 1.48
CA MET A 183 -0.93 -0.33 1.46
C MET A 183 0.27 -0.38 0.49
N ALA A 184 1.02 -1.49 0.44
CA ALA A 184 2.10 -1.67 -0.53
C ALA A 184 1.60 -1.56 -1.98
N LEU A 185 0.45 -2.16 -2.30
CA LEU A 185 -0.18 -2.03 -3.62
C LEU A 185 -0.62 -0.59 -3.91
N THR A 186 -1.11 0.13 -2.90
CA THR A 186 -1.47 1.55 -3.01
C THR A 186 -0.23 2.42 -3.32
N ILE A 187 0.90 2.15 -2.68
CA ILE A 187 2.19 2.82 -2.96
C ILE A 187 2.63 2.54 -4.40
N ILE A 188 2.56 1.28 -4.84
CA ILE A 188 2.92 0.90 -6.22
C ILE A 188 2.04 1.63 -7.24
N LEU A 189 0.73 1.72 -7.01
CA LEU A 189 -0.18 2.49 -7.86
C LEU A 189 0.24 3.96 -7.93
N ASP A 190 0.64 4.56 -6.80
CA ASP A 190 1.14 5.94 -6.78
C ASP A 190 2.41 6.08 -7.62
N GLN A 191 3.35 5.15 -7.55
CA GLN A 191 4.58 5.19 -8.35
C GLN A 191 4.32 5.02 -9.85
N ILE A 192 3.36 4.19 -10.23
CA ILE A 192 3.01 3.90 -11.64
C ILE A 192 2.20 5.04 -12.26
N TYR A 193 1.31 5.68 -11.48
CA TYR A 193 0.33 6.66 -11.97
C TYR A 193 0.55 8.06 -11.36
N ARG A 194 1.76 8.32 -10.84
CA ARG A 194 2.16 9.64 -10.35
C ARG A 194 2.28 10.59 -11.54
N TYR A 195 1.50 11.65 -11.52
CA TYR A 195 1.60 12.82 -12.40
C TYR A 195 2.16 13.99 -11.61
#